data_1245fcb6b819ac380999da8ae84985b9
#
_entry.id   1245fcb6b819ac380999da8ae84985b9
#
_cell.length_a   1.000
_cell.length_b   1.000
_cell.length_c   1.000
_cell.angle_alpha   90.00
_cell.angle_beta   90.00
_cell.angle_gamma   90.00
#
_symmetry.space_group_name_H-M   'P 1'
#
loop_
_entity.id
_entity.type
_entity.pdbx_description
1 polymer ?
#
loop_
_entity_poly.entity_id
_entity_poly.type
_entity_poly.pdbx_seq_one_letter_code
_entity_poly.pdbx_strand_id
1 'polypeptide(L)'
;MKLNVYVHNQAVATLESTDGFRHVMTYHPDVPPEQFVSLLMPVRTESYAYPELHPLFRMNLPEGFLLSILQEQLGPHVGASPLSLLSVVGRNAIGRVKVATPGADPTQPPVPFDLNGILRGDNSEEAFVDLVRRHAASGVSGVVPKFLSPNTFGEHTKGTLATERYIIKGTTARLPGVALNEHLCMEVSRQAGFPTATTEVSDDGQALVVHRFDFEADGTTRKGMEDLCSLLTLRPEQKYESTWERVVGRIKDVTPQAEQQNAALSHLADLLLLTYALRNADCHTKNIALLYSSREHIELAPIYDMLTITVYDDYAKNPPGMPVDGRSTWMPGKALERFLQARCNVMPAQTLERVERICEAIVKVTPQVVAATEQYPAFYETGKRMLHAWNDGMNSLRLQKTWSLPSLDEPIAAAKFSDPEPIKPAKVEKIGRSPLLGQR
;
A
#
# COMPACT_ATOMS: atom_id res chain seq x y z
N MET A 1 -16.49 -11.79 -22.56
CA MET A 1 -15.01 -11.82 -22.66
C MET A 1 -14.49 -12.95 -21.80
N LYS A 2 -13.50 -13.72 -22.27
CA LYS A 2 -12.89 -14.86 -21.57
C LYS A 2 -11.38 -14.66 -21.45
N LEU A 3 -10.81 -14.91 -20.27
CA LEU A 3 -9.38 -14.81 -19.97
C LEU A 3 -8.90 -16.12 -19.35
N ASN A 4 -7.62 -16.43 -19.53
CA ASN A 4 -6.96 -17.51 -18.80
C ASN A 4 -6.29 -16.97 -17.55
N VAL A 5 -6.39 -17.73 -16.46
CA VAL A 5 -5.73 -17.45 -15.18
C VAL A 5 -4.57 -18.44 -15.03
N TYR A 6 -3.42 -17.92 -14.68
CA TYR A 6 -2.17 -18.67 -14.54
C TYR A 6 -1.64 -18.55 -13.10
N VAL A 7 -1.12 -19.64 -12.58
CA VAL A 7 -0.31 -19.69 -11.38
C VAL A 7 1.05 -20.26 -11.77
N HIS A 8 2.13 -19.56 -11.43
CA HIS A 8 3.50 -19.92 -11.85
C HIS A 8 3.61 -20.20 -13.36
N ASN A 9 2.93 -19.38 -14.19
CA ASN A 9 2.86 -19.50 -15.66
C ASN A 9 2.14 -20.77 -16.20
N GLN A 10 1.51 -21.57 -15.34
CA GLN A 10 0.66 -22.68 -15.75
C GLN A 10 -0.80 -22.23 -15.76
N ALA A 11 -1.52 -22.53 -16.86
CA ALA A 11 -2.94 -22.21 -16.96
C ALA A 11 -3.74 -23.10 -15.99
N VAL A 12 -4.40 -22.48 -15.01
CA VAL A 12 -5.13 -23.20 -13.94
C VAL A 12 -6.63 -22.97 -13.98
N ALA A 13 -7.08 -21.86 -14.55
CA ALA A 13 -8.51 -21.53 -14.58
C ALA A 13 -8.84 -20.62 -15.77
N THR A 14 -10.15 -20.49 -16.01
CA THR A 14 -10.70 -19.46 -16.89
C THR A 14 -11.49 -18.45 -16.06
N LEU A 15 -11.42 -17.20 -16.48
CA LEU A 15 -12.17 -16.09 -15.91
C LEU A 15 -13.01 -15.46 -17.03
N GLU A 16 -14.31 -15.40 -16.86
CA GLU A 16 -15.21 -14.86 -17.87
C GLU A 16 -16.32 -13.97 -17.28
N SER A 17 -16.79 -13.04 -18.07
CA SER A 17 -18.00 -12.28 -17.77
C SER A 17 -19.19 -12.91 -18.51
N THR A 18 -20.26 -13.19 -17.77
CA THR A 18 -21.52 -13.71 -18.31
C THR A 18 -22.52 -12.57 -18.57
N ASP A 19 -23.56 -12.84 -19.36
CA ASP A 19 -24.57 -11.86 -19.78
C ASP A 19 -25.35 -11.21 -18.62
N GLY A 20 -25.22 -11.73 -17.40
CA GLY A 20 -25.80 -11.16 -16.17
C GLY A 20 -24.87 -10.25 -15.39
N PHE A 21 -23.81 -9.72 -16.00
CA PHE A 21 -22.77 -8.92 -15.35
C PHE A 21 -22.03 -9.64 -14.22
N ARG A 22 -22.09 -10.96 -14.18
CA ARG A 22 -21.34 -11.78 -13.23
C ARG A 22 -19.98 -12.15 -13.80
N HIS A 23 -18.99 -12.22 -12.92
CA HIS A 23 -17.67 -12.73 -13.24
C HIS A 23 -17.54 -14.14 -12.67
N VAL A 24 -17.21 -15.09 -13.52
CA VAL A 24 -17.11 -16.51 -13.18
C VAL A 24 -15.71 -16.99 -13.40
N MET A 25 -15.10 -17.56 -12.36
CA MET A 25 -13.82 -18.26 -12.44
C MET A 25 -14.06 -19.77 -12.27
N THR A 26 -13.52 -20.55 -13.20
CA THR A 26 -13.64 -22.01 -13.17
C THR A 26 -12.25 -22.62 -13.31
N TYR A 27 -11.86 -23.44 -12.35
CA TYR A 27 -10.62 -24.21 -12.46
C TYR A 27 -10.69 -25.23 -13.58
N HIS A 28 -9.55 -25.49 -14.22
CA HIS A 28 -9.44 -26.58 -15.17
C HIS A 28 -9.51 -27.93 -14.42
N PRO A 29 -9.91 -29.02 -15.08
CA PRO A 29 -9.76 -30.37 -14.55
C PRO A 29 -8.31 -30.66 -14.14
N ASP A 30 -8.13 -31.45 -13.10
CA ASP A 30 -6.83 -31.96 -12.64
C ASP A 30 -5.81 -30.91 -12.16
N VAL A 31 -6.26 -29.67 -11.88
CA VAL A 31 -5.40 -28.67 -11.22
C VAL A 31 -5.09 -29.10 -9.80
N PRO A 32 -3.80 -29.22 -9.43
CA PRO A 32 -3.43 -29.64 -8.09
C PRO A 32 -3.78 -28.57 -7.04
N PRO A 33 -4.12 -28.96 -5.78
CA PRO A 33 -4.58 -28.05 -4.74
C PRO A 33 -3.64 -26.90 -4.42
N GLU A 34 -2.33 -27.07 -4.59
CA GLU A 34 -1.30 -26.05 -4.35
C GLU A 34 -1.29 -24.93 -5.40
N GLN A 35 -1.91 -25.14 -6.54
CA GLN A 35 -2.05 -24.14 -7.62
C GLN A 35 -3.34 -23.31 -7.48
N PHE A 36 -3.81 -23.13 -6.25
CA PHE A 36 -4.94 -22.25 -5.98
C PHE A 36 -4.65 -20.79 -6.36
N VAL A 37 -5.70 -20.10 -6.82
CA VAL A 37 -5.61 -18.71 -7.30
C VAL A 37 -5.63 -17.71 -6.14
N SER A 38 -6.41 -17.98 -5.09
CA SER A 38 -6.56 -17.12 -3.92
C SER A 38 -6.72 -17.95 -2.65
N LEU A 39 -6.32 -17.39 -1.51
CA LEU A 39 -6.60 -18.00 -0.20
C LEU A 39 -8.11 -18.19 0.03
N LEU A 40 -8.95 -17.37 -0.64
CA LEU A 40 -10.40 -17.47 -0.60
C LEU A 40 -10.99 -18.36 -1.71
N MET A 41 -10.17 -18.76 -2.68
CA MET A 41 -10.60 -19.59 -3.81
C MET A 41 -9.73 -20.85 -3.93
N PRO A 42 -9.85 -21.82 -2.99
CA PRO A 42 -9.18 -23.12 -3.12
C PRO A 42 -9.62 -23.84 -4.40
N VAL A 43 -8.77 -24.75 -4.91
CA VAL A 43 -9.09 -25.55 -6.06
C VAL A 43 -10.33 -26.41 -5.78
N ARG A 44 -11.33 -26.34 -6.66
CA ARG A 44 -12.55 -27.15 -6.62
C ARG A 44 -13.17 -27.25 -8.01
N THR A 45 -14.11 -28.17 -8.20
CA THR A 45 -14.81 -28.39 -9.48
C THR A 45 -15.88 -27.35 -9.76
N GLU A 46 -16.54 -26.84 -8.71
CA GLU A 46 -17.57 -25.81 -8.85
C GLU A 46 -16.95 -24.45 -9.12
N SER A 47 -17.58 -23.69 -10.02
CA SER A 47 -17.15 -22.34 -10.36
C SER A 47 -17.32 -21.37 -9.20
N TYR A 48 -16.46 -20.37 -9.16
CA TYR A 48 -16.61 -19.19 -8.31
C TYR A 48 -17.31 -18.10 -9.10
N ALA A 49 -18.49 -17.67 -8.65
CA ALA A 49 -19.28 -16.64 -9.30
C ALA A 49 -19.46 -15.43 -8.38
N TYR A 50 -19.12 -14.26 -8.87
CA TYR A 50 -19.21 -12.99 -8.16
C TYR A 50 -20.00 -11.97 -8.98
N PRO A 51 -20.80 -11.08 -8.34
CA PRO A 51 -21.50 -10.01 -9.06
C PRO A 51 -20.52 -9.00 -9.67
N GLU A 52 -19.34 -8.86 -9.12
CA GLU A 52 -18.26 -8.00 -9.61
C GLU A 52 -16.97 -8.82 -9.77
N LEU A 53 -15.96 -8.27 -10.44
CA LEU A 53 -14.65 -8.91 -10.53
C LEU A 53 -14.11 -9.16 -9.12
N HIS A 54 -13.68 -10.41 -8.84
CA HIS A 54 -13.17 -10.78 -7.51
C HIS A 54 -12.03 -9.84 -7.07
N PRO A 55 -12.00 -9.42 -5.80
CA PRO A 55 -11.03 -8.45 -5.30
C PRO A 55 -9.56 -8.79 -5.60
N LEU A 56 -9.16 -10.07 -5.58
CA LEU A 56 -7.83 -10.50 -6.00
C LEU A 56 -7.43 -9.95 -7.39
N PHE A 57 -8.34 -10.03 -8.36
CA PHE A 57 -8.07 -9.53 -9.71
C PHE A 57 -8.14 -8.00 -9.75
N ARG A 58 -8.98 -7.39 -8.91
CA ARG A 58 -9.09 -5.93 -8.79
C ARG A 58 -7.87 -5.28 -8.15
N MET A 59 -7.22 -5.94 -7.18
CA MET A 59 -6.04 -5.35 -6.51
C MET A 59 -4.91 -5.02 -7.50
N ASN A 60 -4.90 -5.66 -8.66
CA ASN A 60 -3.91 -5.45 -9.71
C ASN A 60 -4.38 -4.49 -10.81
N LEU A 61 -5.63 -4.02 -10.75
CA LEU A 61 -6.09 -3.00 -11.68
C LEU A 61 -5.53 -1.63 -11.30
N PRO A 62 -5.28 -0.78 -12.29
CA PRO A 62 -4.91 0.60 -12.06
C PRO A 62 -6.05 1.39 -11.41
N GLU A 63 -5.69 2.40 -10.63
CA GLU A 63 -6.61 3.32 -9.97
C GLU A 63 -6.25 4.77 -10.33
N GLY A 64 -7.17 5.71 -10.14
CA GLY A 64 -6.92 7.15 -10.30
C GLY A 64 -6.47 7.57 -11.70
N PHE A 65 -5.45 8.42 -11.77
CA PHE A 65 -4.94 9.01 -13.02
C PHE A 65 -4.49 7.97 -14.05
N LEU A 66 -3.84 6.91 -13.62
CA LEU A 66 -3.43 5.88 -14.56
C LEU A 66 -4.62 5.16 -15.17
N LEU A 67 -5.65 4.89 -14.39
CA LEU A 67 -6.89 4.33 -14.94
C LEU A 67 -7.42 5.23 -16.05
N SER A 68 -7.40 6.56 -15.85
CA SER A 68 -7.82 7.51 -16.89
C SER A 68 -6.92 7.48 -18.13
N ILE A 69 -5.58 7.43 -17.96
CA ILE A 69 -4.65 7.28 -19.09
C ILE A 69 -4.90 5.98 -19.85
N LEU A 70 -5.02 4.85 -19.14
CA LEU A 70 -5.26 3.57 -19.79
C LEU A 70 -6.63 3.52 -20.48
N GLN A 71 -7.65 4.10 -19.87
CA GLN A 71 -8.97 4.21 -20.50
C GLN A 71 -8.95 5.11 -21.73
N GLU A 72 -8.22 6.21 -21.71
CA GLU A 72 -8.05 7.11 -22.83
C GLU A 72 -7.28 6.43 -23.99
N GLN A 73 -6.17 5.78 -23.69
CA GLN A 73 -5.28 5.20 -24.72
C GLN A 73 -5.77 3.82 -25.21
N LEU A 74 -6.26 2.96 -24.34
CA LEU A 74 -6.62 1.58 -24.65
C LEU A 74 -8.13 1.33 -24.73
N GLY A 75 -8.94 2.19 -24.12
CA GLY A 75 -10.39 2.06 -24.12
C GLY A 75 -11.00 1.90 -25.50
N PRO A 76 -10.58 2.69 -26.52
CA PRO A 76 -11.07 2.54 -27.90
C PRO A 76 -10.77 1.17 -28.52
N HIS A 77 -9.72 0.47 -28.05
CA HIS A 77 -9.26 -0.79 -28.64
C HIS A 77 -9.73 -2.03 -27.88
N VAL A 78 -9.80 -1.97 -26.54
CA VAL A 78 -10.07 -3.12 -25.70
C VAL A 78 -11.31 -2.98 -24.81
N GLY A 79 -11.88 -1.76 -24.73
CA GLY A 79 -12.98 -1.44 -23.84
C GLY A 79 -12.51 -1.04 -22.43
N ALA A 80 -13.42 -0.40 -21.68
CA ALA A 80 -13.14 0.17 -20.36
C ALA A 80 -13.62 -0.71 -19.18
N SER A 81 -14.09 -1.93 -19.43
CA SER A 81 -14.55 -2.81 -18.36
C SER A 81 -13.39 -3.30 -17.51
N PRO A 82 -13.58 -3.62 -16.22
CA PRO A 82 -12.54 -4.18 -15.37
C PRO A 82 -11.86 -5.42 -15.98
N LEU A 83 -12.62 -6.29 -16.64
CA LEU A 83 -12.10 -7.48 -17.31
C LEU A 83 -11.26 -7.13 -18.55
N SER A 84 -11.69 -6.09 -19.31
CA SER A 84 -10.91 -5.58 -20.44
C SER A 84 -9.58 -4.99 -19.99
N LEU A 85 -9.58 -4.19 -18.93
CA LEU A 85 -8.34 -3.65 -18.35
C LEU A 85 -7.44 -4.78 -17.83
N LEU A 86 -8.02 -5.77 -17.16
CA LEU A 86 -7.26 -6.93 -16.66
C LEU A 86 -6.60 -7.73 -17.80
N SER A 87 -7.22 -7.81 -18.99
CA SER A 87 -6.62 -8.48 -20.16
C SER A 87 -5.32 -7.82 -20.61
N VAL A 88 -5.14 -6.54 -20.32
CA VAL A 88 -3.92 -5.77 -20.67
C VAL A 88 -2.89 -5.85 -19.55
N VAL A 89 -3.31 -5.57 -18.29
CA VAL A 89 -2.37 -5.43 -17.18
C VAL A 89 -2.10 -6.75 -16.43
N GLY A 90 -2.94 -7.77 -16.61
CA GLY A 90 -2.95 -8.97 -15.79
C GLY A 90 -1.70 -9.85 -15.89
N ARG A 91 -0.90 -9.73 -16.99
CA ARG A 91 0.36 -10.48 -17.13
C ARG A 91 1.45 -10.03 -16.18
N ASN A 92 1.37 -8.81 -15.67
CA ASN A 92 2.39 -8.20 -14.80
C ASN A 92 1.85 -7.91 -13.40
N ALA A 93 0.84 -8.64 -12.98
CA ALA A 93 0.29 -8.57 -11.65
C ALA A 93 1.36 -8.74 -10.56
N ILE A 94 1.10 -8.16 -9.40
CA ILE A 94 1.88 -8.46 -8.19
C ILE A 94 1.45 -9.85 -7.69
N GLY A 95 2.41 -10.63 -7.23
CA GLY A 95 2.20 -12.00 -6.80
C GLY A 95 2.34 -13.00 -7.94
N ARG A 96 1.95 -14.25 -7.65
CA ARG A 96 2.14 -15.41 -8.53
C ARG A 96 1.04 -15.61 -9.58
N VAL A 97 -0.07 -14.87 -9.44
CA VAL A 97 -1.25 -15.02 -10.31
C VAL A 97 -1.15 -14.04 -11.47
N LYS A 98 -1.25 -14.55 -12.69
CA LYS A 98 -1.31 -13.78 -13.92
C LYS A 98 -2.61 -14.02 -14.66
N VAL A 99 -3.02 -13.05 -15.47
CA VAL A 99 -4.21 -13.17 -16.30
C VAL A 99 -3.87 -12.70 -17.71
N ALA A 100 -4.27 -13.48 -18.71
CA ALA A 100 -4.04 -13.12 -20.11
C ALA A 100 -5.20 -13.59 -21.00
N THR A 101 -5.28 -13.03 -22.21
CA THR A 101 -6.20 -13.50 -23.24
C THR A 101 -5.82 -14.92 -23.70
N PRO A 102 -6.79 -15.75 -24.13
CA PRO A 102 -6.48 -17.07 -24.68
C PRO A 102 -5.45 -16.98 -25.82
N GLY A 103 -4.42 -17.83 -25.75
CA GLY A 103 -3.34 -17.85 -26.74
C GLY A 103 -2.21 -16.84 -26.51
N ALA A 104 -2.35 -15.91 -25.56
CA ALA A 104 -1.26 -15.02 -25.19
C ALA A 104 -0.27 -15.71 -24.22
N ASP A 105 1.03 -15.48 -24.43
CA ASP A 105 2.08 -15.99 -23.55
C ASP A 105 2.07 -15.23 -22.20
N PRO A 106 1.88 -15.91 -21.05
CA PRO A 106 1.97 -15.30 -19.75
C PRO A 106 3.41 -14.95 -19.34
N THR A 107 4.42 -15.44 -20.05
CA THR A 107 5.85 -15.30 -19.73
C THR A 107 6.54 -14.21 -20.55
N GLN A 108 5.76 -13.29 -21.16
CA GLN A 108 6.33 -12.24 -22.01
C GLN A 108 7.53 -11.59 -21.30
N PRO A 109 8.69 -11.45 -22.00
CA PRO A 109 9.89 -10.92 -21.37
C PRO A 109 9.64 -9.52 -20.82
N PRO A 110 10.21 -9.20 -19.64
CA PRO A 110 10.07 -7.88 -19.04
C PRO A 110 10.69 -6.83 -19.97
N VAL A 111 10.05 -5.66 -20.02
CA VAL A 111 10.68 -4.49 -20.64
C VAL A 111 11.90 -4.13 -19.83
N PRO A 112 13.07 -3.92 -20.46
CA PRO A 112 14.23 -3.40 -19.77
C PRO A 112 13.84 -2.10 -19.05
N PHE A 113 14.04 -2.08 -17.75
CA PHE A 113 13.78 -0.90 -16.93
C PHE A 113 15.11 -0.28 -16.49
N ASP A 114 15.32 0.99 -16.84
CA ASP A 114 16.52 1.72 -16.46
C ASP A 114 16.37 2.29 -15.05
N LEU A 115 16.72 1.49 -14.05
CA LEU A 115 16.74 1.92 -12.65
C LEU A 115 17.71 3.10 -12.42
N ASN A 116 18.88 3.08 -13.05
CA ASN A 116 19.84 4.18 -12.91
C ASN A 116 19.31 5.48 -13.49
N GLY A 117 18.56 5.42 -14.59
CA GLY A 117 17.87 6.57 -15.17
C GLY A 117 16.86 7.20 -14.19
N ILE A 118 16.20 6.40 -13.36
CA ILE A 118 15.31 6.92 -12.29
C ILE A 118 16.13 7.47 -11.13
N LEU A 119 17.10 6.71 -10.63
CA LEU A 119 17.86 7.11 -9.44
C LEU A 119 18.69 8.37 -9.66
N ARG A 120 19.16 8.62 -10.88
CA ARG A 120 20.07 9.75 -11.22
C ARG A 120 19.46 10.77 -12.18
N GLY A 121 18.24 10.56 -12.64
CA GLY A 121 17.56 11.39 -13.61
C GLY A 121 16.71 12.49 -12.98
N ASP A 122 16.02 13.22 -13.86
CA ASP A 122 14.97 14.16 -13.48
C ASP A 122 13.68 13.36 -13.20
N ASN A 123 13.16 13.48 -11.98
CA ASN A 123 11.91 12.88 -11.55
C ASN A 123 10.87 13.94 -11.17
N SER A 124 10.93 15.11 -11.81
CA SER A 124 9.85 16.09 -11.73
C SER A 124 8.50 15.46 -12.08
N GLU A 125 7.41 16.06 -11.63
CA GLU A 125 6.06 15.53 -11.86
C GLU A 125 5.80 15.35 -13.37
N GLU A 126 6.24 16.28 -14.21
CA GLU A 126 6.12 16.18 -15.66
C GLU A 126 6.93 14.99 -16.23
N ALA A 127 8.19 14.85 -15.83
CA ALA A 127 9.05 13.74 -16.27
C ALA A 127 8.48 12.39 -15.84
N PHE A 128 7.93 12.31 -14.62
CA PHE A 128 7.29 11.10 -14.12
C PHE A 128 6.00 10.76 -14.89
N VAL A 129 5.16 11.74 -15.18
CA VAL A 129 3.95 11.56 -16.02
C VAL A 129 4.33 11.07 -17.40
N ASP A 130 5.37 11.62 -18.01
CA ASP A 130 5.87 11.18 -19.33
C ASP A 130 6.46 9.77 -19.29
N LEU A 131 7.14 9.39 -18.21
CA LEU A 131 7.59 8.02 -17.98
C LEU A 131 6.40 7.04 -17.95
N VAL A 132 5.37 7.37 -17.18
CA VAL A 132 4.13 6.57 -17.09
C VAL A 132 3.46 6.44 -18.46
N ARG A 133 3.31 7.54 -19.21
CA ARG A 133 2.71 7.54 -20.55
C ARG A 133 3.48 6.68 -21.54
N ARG A 134 4.80 6.79 -21.58
CA ARG A 134 5.66 5.97 -22.46
C ARG A 134 5.53 4.49 -22.17
N HIS A 135 5.45 4.11 -20.88
CA HIS A 135 5.28 2.72 -20.49
C HIS A 135 3.85 2.21 -20.78
N ALA A 136 2.83 3.04 -20.59
CA ALA A 136 1.45 2.69 -20.95
C ALA A 136 1.28 2.54 -22.46
N ALA A 137 1.89 3.45 -23.25
CA ALA A 137 1.80 3.46 -24.72
C ALA A 137 2.57 2.30 -25.39
N SER A 138 3.61 1.78 -24.75
CA SER A 138 4.41 0.68 -25.33
C SER A 138 3.59 -0.62 -25.49
N GLY A 139 2.35 -0.68 -24.95
CA GLY A 139 1.51 -1.89 -25.00
C GLY A 139 2.17 -3.10 -24.36
N VAL A 140 3.38 -2.90 -23.87
CA VAL A 140 4.22 -3.93 -23.28
C VAL A 140 3.82 -4.03 -21.83
N SER A 141 3.13 -5.08 -21.56
CA SER A 141 2.60 -5.47 -20.27
C SER A 141 3.71 -5.81 -19.25
N GLY A 142 4.53 -4.85 -18.87
CA GLY A 142 5.60 -5.00 -17.88
C GLY A 142 5.49 -4.01 -16.73
N VAL A 143 4.59 -3.03 -16.87
CA VAL A 143 4.52 -1.91 -15.96
C VAL A 143 3.07 -1.63 -15.63
N VAL A 144 2.65 -1.94 -14.43
CA VAL A 144 1.32 -1.60 -13.91
C VAL A 144 1.49 -0.42 -12.95
N PRO A 145 1.19 0.79 -13.37
CA PRO A 145 1.17 1.90 -12.46
C PRO A 145 0.02 1.73 -11.46
N LYS A 146 0.32 1.79 -10.18
CA LYS A 146 -0.68 1.86 -9.10
C LYS A 146 -0.64 3.26 -8.53
N PHE A 147 -1.77 3.95 -8.62
CA PHE A 147 -1.97 5.17 -7.85
C PHE A 147 -2.76 4.84 -6.60
N LEU A 148 -2.24 5.22 -5.46
CA LEU A 148 -3.00 5.22 -4.23
C LEU A 148 -3.90 6.45 -4.28
N SER A 149 -5.18 6.24 -4.62
CA SER A 149 -6.17 7.31 -4.55
C SER A 149 -6.59 7.53 -3.10
N PRO A 150 -6.59 8.74 -2.61
CA PRO A 150 -7.37 9.08 -1.44
C PRO A 150 -8.83 9.28 -1.81
N ASN A 151 -9.68 9.16 -0.81
CA ASN A 151 -11.14 9.26 -0.91
C ASN A 151 -11.64 10.42 -1.78
N THR A 152 -12.59 10.04 -2.64
CA THR A 152 -13.80 10.80 -3.02
C THR A 152 -13.75 12.26 -3.37
N PHE A 153 -12.69 12.86 -3.85
CA PHE A 153 -12.78 14.12 -4.63
C PHE A 153 -11.52 14.26 -5.47
N GLY A 154 -11.70 14.14 -6.76
CA GLY A 154 -10.74 14.14 -7.83
C GLY A 154 -9.44 14.85 -7.57
N GLU A 155 -8.41 14.21 -8.02
CA GLU A 155 -7.07 14.65 -8.30
C GLU A 155 -5.96 13.90 -7.57
N HIS A 156 -4.99 13.54 -8.32
CA HIS A 156 -3.90 12.57 -8.18
C HIS A 156 -2.94 12.90 -7.04
N THR A 157 -2.72 11.99 -6.10
CA THR A 157 -1.87 12.27 -4.95
C THR A 157 -0.51 11.59 -5.00
N LYS A 158 -0.36 10.47 -5.71
CA LYS A 158 0.95 9.82 -5.92
C LYS A 158 0.96 9.15 -7.28
N GLY A 159 2.02 9.34 -8.06
CA GLY A 159 2.30 8.53 -9.22
C GLY A 159 3.01 7.24 -8.81
N THR A 160 2.54 6.08 -9.20
CA THR A 160 3.19 4.80 -8.92
C THR A 160 3.31 3.98 -10.19
N LEU A 161 4.52 3.50 -10.46
CA LEU A 161 4.85 2.65 -11.59
C LEU A 161 5.39 1.32 -11.06
N ALA A 162 4.69 0.20 -11.33
CA ALA A 162 5.18 -1.12 -10.96
C ALA A 162 5.89 -1.77 -12.15
N THR A 163 7.12 -2.20 -11.93
CA THR A 163 7.91 -3.01 -12.86
C THR A 163 8.00 -4.44 -12.37
N GLU A 164 8.75 -5.28 -13.06
CA GLU A 164 8.97 -6.66 -12.61
C GLU A 164 9.64 -6.74 -11.24
N ARG A 165 10.58 -5.83 -10.94
CA ARG A 165 11.41 -5.85 -9.73
C ARG A 165 11.16 -4.71 -8.77
N TYR A 166 10.59 -3.62 -9.25
CA TYR A 166 10.49 -2.37 -8.51
C TYR A 166 9.09 -1.78 -8.59
N ILE A 167 8.74 -1.04 -7.56
CA ILE A 167 7.60 -0.12 -7.57
C ILE A 167 8.18 1.28 -7.44
N ILE A 168 7.93 2.13 -8.42
CA ILE A 168 8.44 3.51 -8.45
C ILE A 168 7.29 4.43 -8.06
N LYS A 169 7.54 5.34 -7.12
CA LYS A 169 6.57 6.34 -6.67
C LYS A 169 7.15 7.72 -6.89
N GLY A 170 6.43 8.58 -7.62
CA GLY A 170 6.82 9.97 -7.87
C GLY A 170 6.24 10.93 -6.84
N THR A 171 6.95 12.03 -6.60
CA THR A 171 6.45 13.19 -5.84
C THR A 171 5.48 13.99 -6.70
N THR A 172 4.49 14.60 -6.08
CA THR A 172 3.54 15.51 -6.73
C THR A 172 3.50 16.86 -6.03
N ALA A 173 3.04 17.90 -6.72
CA ALA A 173 2.89 19.23 -6.13
C ALA A 173 1.98 19.25 -4.88
N ARG A 174 1.03 18.33 -4.77
CA ARG A 174 0.15 18.19 -3.60
C ARG A 174 0.83 17.54 -2.39
N LEU A 175 1.81 16.68 -2.64
CA LEU A 175 2.57 15.97 -1.60
C LEU A 175 4.07 16.21 -1.79
N PRO A 176 4.56 17.43 -1.53
CA PRO A 176 5.96 17.76 -1.72
C PRO A 176 6.84 16.89 -0.83
N GLY A 177 7.90 16.30 -1.41
CA GLY A 177 8.85 15.45 -0.70
C GLY A 177 8.27 14.13 -0.19
N VAL A 178 7.16 13.63 -0.75
CA VAL A 178 6.54 12.36 -0.31
C VAL A 178 7.45 11.16 -0.47
N ALA A 179 8.34 11.15 -1.47
CA ALA A 179 9.34 10.10 -1.67
C ALA A 179 10.30 10.00 -0.47
N LEU A 180 10.82 11.13 -0.02
CA LEU A 180 11.68 11.23 1.17
C LEU A 180 10.91 10.89 2.46
N ASN A 181 9.67 11.40 2.60
CA ASN A 181 8.80 11.09 3.74
C ASN A 181 8.61 9.59 3.90
N GLU A 182 8.19 8.89 2.84
CA GLU A 182 8.00 7.44 2.88
C GLU A 182 9.32 6.71 3.16
N HIS A 183 10.41 7.08 2.49
CA HIS A 183 11.72 6.47 2.70
C HIS A 183 12.18 6.58 4.16
N LEU A 184 12.10 7.77 4.75
CA LEU A 184 12.53 8.02 6.14
C LEU A 184 11.64 7.31 7.16
N CYS A 185 10.32 7.22 6.92
CA CYS A 185 9.43 6.41 7.73
C CYS A 185 9.75 4.90 7.63
N MET A 186 10.07 4.42 6.43
CA MET A 186 10.51 3.04 6.22
C MET A 186 11.88 2.78 6.87
N GLU A 187 12.75 3.79 6.93
CA GLU A 187 14.02 3.71 7.65
C GLU A 187 13.80 3.59 9.16
N VAL A 188 12.85 4.32 9.76
CA VAL A 188 12.45 4.11 11.16
C VAL A 188 12.04 2.67 11.40
N SER A 189 11.21 2.09 10.51
CA SER A 189 10.78 0.69 10.62
C SER A 189 11.98 -0.28 10.61
N ARG A 190 12.94 -0.08 9.69
CA ARG A 190 14.18 -0.89 9.60
C ARG A 190 15.03 -0.74 10.85
N GLN A 191 15.23 0.49 11.34
CA GLN A 191 16.05 0.76 12.54
C GLN A 191 15.38 0.20 13.82
N ALA A 192 14.05 0.09 13.85
CA ALA A 192 13.34 -0.62 14.90
C ALA A 192 13.46 -2.16 14.78
N GLY A 193 14.09 -2.68 13.73
CA GLY A 193 14.31 -4.11 13.50
C GLY A 193 13.08 -4.85 13.01
N PHE A 194 12.13 -4.16 12.37
CA PHE A 194 10.95 -4.79 11.79
C PHE A 194 11.18 -5.22 10.33
N PRO A 195 10.58 -6.34 9.88
CA PRO A 195 10.58 -6.70 8.47
C PRO A 195 10.00 -5.56 7.64
N THR A 196 10.81 -5.00 6.75
CA THR A 196 10.47 -3.76 6.03
C THR A 196 10.93 -3.87 4.58
N ALA A 197 10.10 -3.44 3.64
CA ALA A 197 10.46 -3.41 2.22
C ALA A 197 11.67 -2.50 1.99
N THR A 198 12.59 -2.93 1.12
CA THR A 198 13.77 -2.14 0.77
C THR A 198 13.37 -0.96 -0.10
N THR A 199 13.89 0.22 0.24
CA THR A 199 13.60 1.46 -0.49
C THR A 199 14.87 2.23 -0.81
N GLU A 200 14.90 2.89 -1.97
CA GLU A 200 15.94 3.83 -2.41
C GLU A 200 15.25 5.13 -2.86
N VAL A 201 15.92 6.25 -2.69
CA VAL A 201 15.45 7.56 -3.15
C VAL A 201 16.35 8.05 -4.27
N SER A 202 15.78 8.67 -5.30
CA SER A 202 16.54 9.31 -6.37
C SER A 202 17.39 10.49 -5.87
N ASP A 203 18.46 10.81 -6.61
CA ASP A 203 19.39 11.88 -6.25
C ASP A 203 18.71 13.25 -6.11
N ASP A 204 17.62 13.48 -6.84
CA ASP A 204 16.79 14.68 -6.74
C ASP A 204 15.74 14.64 -5.61
N GLY A 205 15.63 13.53 -4.88
CA GLY A 205 14.67 13.34 -3.77
C GLY A 205 13.21 13.21 -4.20
N GLN A 206 12.92 13.09 -5.50
CA GLN A 206 11.56 13.15 -6.03
C GLN A 206 10.94 11.80 -6.36
N ALA A 207 11.74 10.76 -6.56
CA ALA A 207 11.27 9.41 -6.77
C ALA A 207 11.70 8.46 -5.65
N LEU A 208 10.77 7.60 -5.25
CA LEU A 208 11.03 6.47 -4.36
C LEU A 208 11.00 5.18 -5.16
N VAL A 209 12.04 4.39 -5.05
CA VAL A 209 12.12 3.02 -5.57
C VAL A 209 11.87 2.06 -4.42
N VAL A 210 10.84 1.24 -4.53
CA VAL A 210 10.55 0.15 -3.58
C VAL A 210 10.89 -1.17 -4.27
N HIS A 211 11.76 -1.97 -3.66
CA HIS A 211 12.05 -3.31 -4.15
C HIS A 211 10.85 -4.22 -3.89
N ARG A 212 10.41 -4.95 -4.89
CA ARG A 212 9.33 -5.93 -4.73
C ARG A 212 9.78 -7.08 -3.85
N PHE A 213 8.94 -7.48 -2.94
CA PHE A 213 9.19 -8.50 -1.92
C PHE A 213 8.33 -9.77 -2.13
N ASP A 214 7.58 -9.84 -3.21
CA ASP A 214 6.74 -10.98 -3.58
C ASP A 214 7.54 -12.07 -4.34
N PHE A 215 8.76 -12.34 -3.90
CA PHE A 215 9.64 -13.37 -4.43
C PHE A 215 10.01 -14.39 -3.36
N GLU A 216 10.22 -15.63 -3.80
CA GLU A 216 10.89 -16.65 -2.99
C GLU A 216 12.38 -16.32 -2.83
N ALA A 217 13.07 -17.08 -1.97
CA ALA A 217 14.49 -16.90 -1.70
C ALA A 217 15.39 -17.05 -2.96
N ASP A 218 14.91 -17.74 -4.01
CA ASP A 218 15.61 -17.85 -5.29
C ASP A 218 15.60 -16.55 -6.11
N GLY A 219 14.84 -15.54 -5.65
CA GLY A 219 14.70 -14.23 -6.29
C GLY A 219 13.99 -14.26 -7.66
N THR A 220 13.43 -15.37 -8.08
CA THR A 220 12.78 -15.54 -9.39
C THR A 220 11.35 -16.05 -9.29
N THR A 221 11.09 -17.02 -8.43
CA THR A 221 9.76 -17.56 -8.17
C THR A 221 8.91 -16.53 -7.42
N ARG A 222 7.67 -16.36 -7.86
CA ARG A 222 6.74 -15.41 -7.23
C ARG A 222 5.98 -16.08 -6.11
N LYS A 223 5.93 -15.42 -4.94
CA LYS A 223 4.96 -15.75 -3.89
C LYS A 223 3.55 -15.31 -4.28
N GLY A 224 2.54 -15.96 -3.74
CA GLY A 224 1.19 -15.38 -3.72
C GLY A 224 1.19 -14.14 -2.84
N MET A 225 0.45 -13.11 -3.23
CA MET A 225 0.26 -11.90 -2.45
C MET A 225 -1.19 -11.46 -2.53
N GLU A 226 -1.82 -11.28 -1.38
CA GLU A 226 -3.18 -10.73 -1.28
C GLU A 226 -3.23 -9.68 -0.17
N ASP A 227 -3.69 -8.47 -0.50
CA ASP A 227 -3.94 -7.44 0.50
C ASP A 227 -5.22 -7.73 1.32
N LEU A 228 -5.33 -7.14 2.50
CA LEU A 228 -6.47 -7.37 3.39
C LEU A 228 -7.77 -6.76 2.84
N CYS A 229 -7.69 -5.78 1.92
CA CYS A 229 -8.86 -5.29 1.19
C CYS A 229 -9.45 -6.42 0.33
N SER A 230 -8.60 -7.13 -0.40
CA SER A 230 -8.96 -8.31 -1.19
C SER A 230 -9.48 -9.45 -0.32
N LEU A 231 -8.74 -9.81 0.72
CA LEU A 231 -9.12 -10.89 1.63
C LEU A 231 -10.40 -10.62 2.44
N LEU A 232 -10.73 -9.36 2.71
CA LEU A 232 -11.99 -8.95 3.34
C LEU A 232 -13.12 -8.77 2.31
N THR A 233 -12.86 -9.05 1.03
CA THR A 233 -13.80 -8.88 -0.08
C THR A 233 -14.35 -7.46 -0.21
N LEU A 234 -13.54 -6.47 0.14
CA LEU A 234 -13.85 -5.06 0.01
C LEU A 234 -13.52 -4.55 -1.40
N ARG A 235 -14.28 -3.57 -1.87
CA ARG A 235 -13.91 -2.82 -3.08
C ARG A 235 -12.76 -1.85 -2.75
N PRO A 236 -11.93 -1.45 -3.73
CA PRO A 236 -10.84 -0.49 -3.51
C PRO A 236 -11.29 0.80 -2.83
N GLU A 237 -12.48 1.30 -3.15
CA GLU A 237 -13.07 2.51 -2.57
C GLU A 237 -13.41 2.33 -1.08
N GLN A 238 -13.59 1.07 -0.63
CA GLN A 238 -13.93 0.71 0.75
C GLN A 238 -12.69 0.38 1.60
N LYS A 239 -11.48 0.65 1.12
CA LYS A 239 -10.21 0.29 1.79
C LYS A 239 -10.08 0.80 3.23
N TYR A 240 -10.79 1.89 3.58
CA TYR A 240 -10.87 2.45 4.94
C TYR A 240 -12.08 1.95 5.74
N GLU A 241 -13.02 1.24 5.12
CA GLU A 241 -14.25 0.76 5.76
C GLU A 241 -14.01 -0.54 6.54
N SER A 242 -12.91 -0.63 7.28
CA SER A 242 -12.57 -1.80 8.08
C SER A 242 -12.07 -1.38 9.46
N THR A 243 -11.78 -2.36 10.29
CA THR A 243 -11.19 -2.19 11.63
C THR A 243 -10.00 -3.14 11.80
N TRP A 244 -9.12 -2.82 12.73
CA TRP A 244 -8.00 -3.71 13.04
C TRP A 244 -8.47 -5.07 13.55
N GLU A 245 -9.63 -5.13 14.24
CA GLU A 245 -10.25 -6.39 14.69
C GLU A 245 -10.66 -7.28 13.51
N ARG A 246 -11.23 -6.69 12.45
CA ARG A 246 -11.60 -7.44 11.24
C ARG A 246 -10.36 -7.93 10.50
N VAL A 247 -9.30 -7.12 10.45
CA VAL A 247 -8.00 -7.52 9.89
C VAL A 247 -7.45 -8.72 10.65
N VAL A 248 -7.38 -8.67 11.99
CA VAL A 248 -6.96 -9.79 12.83
C VAL A 248 -7.82 -11.04 12.60
N GLY A 249 -9.15 -10.87 12.58
CA GLY A 249 -10.08 -11.97 12.31
C GLY A 249 -9.77 -12.65 10.98
N ARG A 250 -9.59 -11.87 9.90
CA ARG A 250 -9.30 -12.42 8.58
C ARG A 250 -7.93 -13.12 8.51
N ILE A 251 -6.89 -12.55 9.13
CA ILE A 251 -5.58 -13.24 9.23
C ILE A 251 -5.75 -14.60 9.91
N LYS A 252 -6.49 -14.66 11.01
CA LYS A 252 -6.76 -15.92 11.73
C LYS A 252 -7.52 -16.94 10.90
N ASP A 253 -8.51 -16.50 10.12
CA ASP A 253 -9.31 -17.37 9.27
C ASP A 253 -8.50 -18.04 8.14
N VAL A 254 -7.52 -17.31 7.58
CA VAL A 254 -6.78 -17.79 6.39
C VAL A 254 -5.41 -18.37 6.73
N THR A 255 -4.92 -18.21 7.97
CA THR A 255 -3.63 -18.76 8.42
C THR A 255 -3.88 -19.93 9.38
N PRO A 256 -3.88 -21.18 8.91
CA PRO A 256 -4.28 -22.34 9.70
C PRO A 256 -3.24 -22.75 10.74
N GLN A 257 -1.95 -22.46 10.51
CA GLN A 257 -0.85 -22.84 11.40
C GLN A 257 -0.71 -21.82 12.53
N ALA A 258 -0.85 -22.29 13.78
CA ALA A 258 -0.84 -21.41 14.96
C ALA A 258 0.46 -20.59 15.10
N GLU A 259 1.61 -21.17 14.77
CA GLU A 259 2.89 -20.49 14.84
C GLU A 259 2.96 -19.33 13.85
N GLN A 260 2.59 -19.54 12.58
CA GLN A 260 2.56 -18.51 11.55
C GLN A 260 1.52 -17.45 11.86
N GLN A 261 0.36 -17.85 12.37
CA GLN A 261 -0.67 -16.93 12.82
C GLN A 261 -0.16 -15.99 13.91
N ASN A 262 0.53 -16.54 14.93
CA ASN A 262 1.11 -15.74 16.01
C ASN A 262 2.22 -14.81 15.49
N ALA A 263 3.07 -15.29 14.58
CA ALA A 263 4.10 -14.46 13.93
C ALA A 263 3.47 -13.31 13.14
N ALA A 264 2.45 -13.59 12.32
CA ALA A 264 1.73 -12.57 11.54
C ALA A 264 1.05 -11.53 12.44
N LEU A 265 0.43 -11.95 13.55
CA LEU A 265 -0.22 -11.04 14.49
C LEU A 265 0.79 -10.21 15.30
N SER A 266 1.95 -10.79 15.64
CA SER A 266 3.05 -10.06 16.27
C SER A 266 3.59 -8.95 15.35
N HIS A 267 3.79 -9.28 14.08
CA HIS A 267 4.24 -8.29 13.08
C HIS A 267 3.14 -7.25 12.76
N LEU A 268 1.86 -7.63 12.78
CA LEU A 268 0.74 -6.69 12.68
C LEU A 268 0.72 -5.70 13.85
N ALA A 269 1.09 -6.13 15.05
CA ALA A 269 1.22 -5.25 16.21
C ALA A 269 2.35 -4.21 16.01
N ASP A 270 3.48 -4.61 15.41
CA ASP A 270 4.58 -3.70 15.07
C ASP A 270 4.11 -2.63 14.05
N LEU A 271 3.40 -3.05 13.00
CA LEU A 271 2.82 -2.14 12.00
C LEU A 271 1.83 -1.15 12.64
N LEU A 272 0.96 -1.63 13.54
CA LEU A 272 -0.01 -0.79 14.22
C LEU A 272 0.66 0.25 15.11
N LEU A 273 1.67 -0.15 15.89
CA LEU A 273 2.43 0.77 16.74
C LEU A 273 3.18 1.83 15.91
N LEU A 274 3.81 1.43 14.80
CA LEU A 274 4.45 2.37 13.86
C LEU A 274 3.43 3.34 13.24
N THR A 275 2.23 2.88 12.89
CA THR A 275 1.15 3.73 12.38
C THR A 275 0.83 4.89 13.33
N TYR A 276 0.78 4.60 14.63
CA TYR A 276 0.58 5.64 15.65
C TYR A 276 1.81 6.53 15.83
N ALA A 277 3.00 5.92 15.92
CA ALA A 277 4.25 6.65 16.14
C ALA A 277 4.56 7.64 15.01
N LEU A 278 4.32 7.23 13.76
CA LEU A 278 4.63 8.02 12.57
C LEU A 278 3.43 8.82 12.03
N ARG A 279 2.30 8.80 12.73
CA ARG A 279 1.08 9.52 12.32
C ARG A 279 0.62 9.16 10.90
N ASN A 280 0.67 7.87 10.55
CA ASN A 280 0.23 7.39 9.25
C ASN A 280 -1.30 7.26 9.19
N ALA A 281 -2.01 8.32 8.86
CA ALA A 281 -3.47 8.30 8.66
C ALA A 281 -3.90 7.53 7.40
N ASP A 282 -2.96 7.13 6.53
CA ASP A 282 -3.22 6.39 5.29
C ASP A 282 -3.02 4.87 5.46
N CYS A 283 -2.81 4.37 6.68
CA CYS A 283 -2.74 2.93 6.92
C CYS A 283 -4.14 2.31 6.84
N HIS A 284 -4.40 1.62 5.76
CA HIS A 284 -5.67 0.97 5.43
C HIS A 284 -5.47 -0.47 4.99
N THR A 285 -6.56 -1.19 4.67
CA THR A 285 -6.52 -2.63 4.35
C THR A 285 -5.67 -3.00 3.13
N LYS A 286 -5.38 -2.08 2.20
CA LYS A 286 -4.47 -2.33 1.06
C LYS A 286 -2.98 -2.19 1.43
N ASN A 287 -2.65 -1.58 2.57
CA ASN A 287 -1.28 -1.45 3.08
C ASN A 287 -0.87 -2.64 3.97
N ILE A 288 -1.72 -3.65 4.09
CA ILE A 288 -1.50 -4.87 4.85
C ILE A 288 -1.74 -6.03 3.91
N ALA A 289 -0.76 -6.90 3.72
CA ALA A 289 -0.87 -8.04 2.80
C ALA A 289 -0.34 -9.33 3.43
N LEU A 290 -0.83 -10.44 2.94
CA LEU A 290 -0.27 -11.77 3.21
C LEU A 290 0.55 -12.22 2.00
N LEU A 291 1.71 -12.78 2.27
CA LEU A 291 2.53 -13.52 1.32
C LEU A 291 2.40 -15.01 1.59
N TYR A 292 2.41 -15.82 0.54
CA TYR A 292 2.32 -17.26 0.69
C TYR A 292 2.95 -18.02 -0.48
N SER A 293 3.63 -19.11 -0.19
CA SER A 293 4.07 -20.10 -1.17
C SER A 293 3.06 -21.24 -1.30
N SER A 294 2.40 -21.60 -0.21
CA SER A 294 1.33 -22.59 -0.15
C SER A 294 0.27 -22.18 0.89
N ARG A 295 -0.74 -23.00 1.11
CA ARG A 295 -1.75 -22.78 2.17
C ARG A 295 -1.20 -23.04 3.56
N GLU A 296 -0.12 -23.77 3.67
CA GLU A 296 0.59 -24.10 4.92
C GLU A 296 1.70 -23.10 5.25
N HIS A 297 2.12 -22.27 4.29
CA HIS A 297 3.19 -21.28 4.46
C HIS A 297 2.67 -19.90 4.10
N ILE A 298 2.12 -19.23 5.12
CA ILE A 298 1.52 -17.89 5.02
C ILE A 298 2.21 -16.97 6.03
N GLU A 299 2.63 -15.81 5.60
CA GLU A 299 3.26 -14.79 6.42
C GLU A 299 2.68 -13.40 6.16
N LEU A 300 2.78 -12.49 7.12
CA LEU A 300 2.48 -11.09 6.87
C LEU A 300 3.61 -10.49 6.01
N ALA A 301 3.25 -9.72 5.00
CA ALA A 301 4.21 -9.01 4.15
C ALA A 301 5.09 -8.06 5.00
N PRO A 302 6.33 -7.80 4.59
CA PRO A 302 7.11 -6.72 5.18
C PRO A 302 6.33 -5.41 5.22
N ILE A 303 6.62 -4.54 6.17
CA ILE A 303 6.02 -3.20 6.23
C ILE A 303 6.37 -2.43 4.96
N TYR A 304 5.37 -1.86 4.30
CA TYR A 304 5.49 -1.04 3.09
C TYR A 304 4.49 0.11 3.14
N ASP A 305 4.71 1.13 2.32
CA ASP A 305 3.81 2.29 2.20
C ASP A 305 3.59 3.02 3.55
N MET A 306 4.64 3.09 4.38
CA MET A 306 4.63 3.77 5.66
C MET A 306 5.11 5.21 5.47
N LEU A 307 4.27 6.19 5.82
CA LEU A 307 4.59 7.61 5.70
C LEU A 307 3.84 8.44 6.75
N THR A 308 4.34 9.64 7.00
CA THR A 308 3.66 10.63 7.87
C THR A 308 2.73 11.48 7.01
N ILE A 309 1.53 10.96 6.67
CA ILE A 309 0.61 11.67 5.76
C ILE A 309 -0.02 12.91 6.40
N THR A 310 -0.11 12.97 7.72
CA THR A 310 -0.71 14.09 8.46
C THR A 310 0.10 15.40 8.37
N VAL A 311 1.28 15.39 7.76
CA VAL A 311 2.07 16.62 7.52
C VAL A 311 1.54 17.46 6.35
N TYR A 312 0.71 16.86 5.49
CA TYR A 312 0.11 17.53 4.35
C TYR A 312 -1.24 18.13 4.71
N ASP A 313 -1.50 19.35 4.25
CA ASP A 313 -2.65 20.16 4.65
C ASP A 313 -3.99 19.43 4.48
N ASP A 314 -4.16 18.69 3.38
CA ASP A 314 -5.38 17.93 3.09
C ASP A 314 -5.63 16.77 4.09
N TYR A 315 -4.60 16.31 4.78
CA TYR A 315 -4.63 15.15 5.68
C TYR A 315 -4.35 15.46 7.15
N ALA A 316 -4.01 16.71 7.46
CA ALA A 316 -3.53 17.11 8.78
C ALA A 316 -4.50 16.82 9.93
N LYS A 317 -5.80 16.78 9.65
CA LYS A 317 -6.85 16.49 10.63
C LYS A 317 -7.38 15.07 10.56
N ASN A 318 -6.84 14.25 9.68
CA ASN A 318 -7.32 12.87 9.52
C ASN A 318 -7.01 12.05 10.78
N PRO A 319 -7.99 11.27 11.25
CA PRO A 319 -7.74 10.26 12.28
C PRO A 319 -6.92 9.10 11.70
N PRO A 320 -6.50 8.12 12.54
CA PRO A 320 -5.96 6.86 12.05
C PRO A 320 -6.86 6.23 11.00
N GLY A 321 -6.28 5.69 9.91
CA GLY A 321 -7.01 5.17 8.76
C GLY A 321 -8.00 4.04 9.08
N MET A 322 -7.75 3.27 10.14
CA MET A 322 -8.67 2.26 10.66
C MET A 322 -8.85 2.42 12.18
N PRO A 323 -10.07 2.23 12.70
CA PRO A 323 -10.33 2.28 14.13
C PRO A 323 -9.80 1.06 14.89
N VAL A 324 -9.42 1.27 16.15
CA VAL A 324 -9.14 0.25 17.17
C VAL A 324 -10.22 0.35 18.23
N ASP A 325 -10.86 -0.75 18.59
CA ASP A 325 -11.96 -0.81 19.59
C ASP A 325 -13.06 0.24 19.29
N GLY A 326 -13.39 0.37 18.00
CA GLY A 326 -14.39 1.32 17.51
C GLY A 326 -13.98 2.80 17.58
N ARG A 327 -12.71 3.10 17.85
CA ARG A 327 -12.21 4.47 18.03
C ARG A 327 -11.16 4.82 16.98
N SER A 328 -11.38 5.95 16.30
CA SER A 328 -10.40 6.57 15.39
C SER A 328 -9.79 7.80 16.08
N THR A 329 -8.81 7.58 16.95
CA THR A 329 -8.15 8.66 17.72
C THR A 329 -6.64 8.42 17.77
N TRP A 330 -5.87 9.49 17.71
CA TRP A 330 -4.42 9.45 17.89
C TRP A 330 -3.99 9.27 19.36
N MET A 331 -4.92 9.28 20.30
CA MET A 331 -4.67 8.99 21.71
C MET A 331 -5.42 7.72 22.13
N PRO A 332 -4.94 6.53 21.70
CA PRO A 332 -5.67 5.29 21.85
C PRO A 332 -5.70 4.76 23.29
N GLY A 333 -4.67 5.08 24.10
CA GLY A 333 -4.58 4.68 25.50
C GLY A 333 -4.82 3.19 25.73
N LYS A 334 -5.60 2.86 26.76
CA LYS A 334 -5.89 1.46 27.13
C LYS A 334 -6.60 0.63 26.07
N ALA A 335 -7.26 1.25 25.09
CA ALA A 335 -7.90 0.51 24.00
C ALA A 335 -6.85 -0.19 23.13
N LEU A 336 -5.75 0.51 22.80
CA LEU A 336 -4.63 -0.08 22.06
C LEU A 336 -3.96 -1.20 22.86
N GLU A 337 -3.69 -0.98 24.15
CA GLU A 337 -3.06 -2.00 25.02
C GLU A 337 -3.90 -3.28 25.07
N ARG A 338 -5.22 -3.15 25.28
CA ARG A 338 -6.15 -4.29 25.25
C ARG A 338 -6.18 -4.98 23.90
N PHE A 339 -6.19 -4.23 22.81
CA PHE A 339 -6.17 -4.80 21.46
C PHE A 339 -4.90 -5.64 21.24
N LEU A 340 -3.73 -5.08 21.55
CA LEU A 340 -2.45 -5.77 21.41
C LEU A 340 -2.41 -7.08 22.22
N GLN A 341 -2.86 -7.02 23.48
CA GLN A 341 -2.90 -8.19 24.35
C GLN A 341 -3.93 -9.23 23.90
N ALA A 342 -5.18 -8.82 23.68
CA ALA A 342 -6.28 -9.75 23.47
C ALA A 342 -6.36 -10.26 22.01
N ARG A 343 -5.90 -9.48 21.05
CA ARG A 343 -6.02 -9.80 19.62
C ARG A 343 -4.72 -10.24 18.97
N CYS A 344 -3.59 -9.65 19.40
CA CYS A 344 -2.27 -9.94 18.83
C CYS A 344 -1.39 -10.82 19.74
N ASN A 345 -1.86 -11.20 20.93
CA ASN A 345 -1.11 -11.97 21.93
C ASN A 345 0.19 -11.25 22.39
N VAL A 346 0.22 -9.91 22.34
CA VAL A 346 1.38 -9.10 22.75
C VAL A 346 1.17 -8.61 24.17
N MET A 347 1.96 -9.12 25.11
CA MET A 347 1.86 -8.78 26.53
C MET A 347 2.34 -7.34 26.79
N PRO A 348 1.91 -6.68 27.89
CA PRO A 348 2.29 -5.30 28.19
C PRO A 348 3.80 -5.05 28.22
N ALA A 349 4.61 -5.97 28.75
CA ALA A 349 6.07 -5.86 28.72
C ALA A 349 6.64 -5.87 27.29
N GLN A 350 6.10 -6.74 26.43
CA GLN A 350 6.48 -6.78 25.01
C GLN A 350 5.98 -5.56 24.24
N THR A 351 4.86 -4.96 24.65
CA THR A 351 4.39 -3.70 24.09
C THR A 351 5.36 -2.57 24.42
N LEU A 352 5.81 -2.46 25.69
CA LEU A 352 6.79 -1.46 26.09
C LEU A 352 8.10 -1.60 25.28
N GLU A 353 8.65 -2.80 25.20
CA GLU A 353 9.87 -3.09 24.43
C GLU A 353 9.75 -2.62 22.96
N ARG A 354 8.61 -2.90 22.31
CA ARG A 354 8.35 -2.43 20.93
C ARG A 354 8.28 -0.92 20.82
N VAL A 355 7.55 -0.29 21.76
CA VAL A 355 7.44 1.17 21.80
C VAL A 355 8.79 1.82 22.04
N GLU A 356 9.61 1.31 22.95
CA GLU A 356 10.99 1.79 23.17
C GLU A 356 11.83 1.68 21.90
N ARG A 357 11.85 0.51 21.24
CA ARG A 357 12.56 0.31 19.98
C ARG A 357 12.12 1.29 18.87
N ILE A 358 10.81 1.53 18.76
CA ILE A 358 10.28 2.50 17.78
C ILE A 358 10.75 3.92 18.12
N CYS A 359 10.66 4.32 19.39
CA CYS A 359 11.08 5.65 19.82
C CYS A 359 12.60 5.86 19.63
N GLU A 360 13.42 4.87 19.97
CA GLU A 360 14.87 4.88 19.73
C GLU A 360 15.18 4.97 18.22
N ALA A 361 14.46 4.23 17.39
CA ALA A 361 14.62 4.28 15.93
C ALA A 361 14.25 5.67 15.38
N ILE A 362 13.18 6.29 15.86
CA ILE A 362 12.81 7.65 15.49
C ILE A 362 13.92 8.64 15.85
N VAL A 363 14.46 8.57 17.06
CA VAL A 363 15.60 9.42 17.50
C VAL A 363 16.80 9.21 16.58
N LYS A 364 17.11 7.96 16.23
CA LYS A 364 18.25 7.60 15.38
C LYS A 364 18.08 8.09 13.93
N VAL A 365 16.86 8.15 13.40
CA VAL A 365 16.57 8.62 12.02
C VAL A 365 16.40 10.14 11.96
N THR A 366 16.09 10.80 13.07
CA THR A 366 15.91 12.26 13.13
C THR A 366 17.05 13.07 12.47
N PRO A 367 18.34 12.78 12.68
CA PRO A 367 19.42 13.49 11.95
C PRO A 367 19.35 13.36 10.43
N GLN A 368 18.85 12.25 9.91
CA GLN A 368 18.66 12.06 8.47
C GLN A 368 17.52 12.95 7.95
N VAL A 369 16.43 13.10 8.72
CA VAL A 369 15.35 14.04 8.37
C VAL A 369 15.89 15.47 8.31
N VAL A 370 16.66 15.89 9.33
CA VAL A 370 17.28 17.23 9.36
C VAL A 370 18.18 17.44 8.14
N ALA A 371 19.10 16.50 7.86
CA ALA A 371 19.98 16.59 6.69
C ALA A 371 19.19 16.66 5.37
N ALA A 372 18.11 15.90 5.24
CA ALA A 372 17.25 15.93 4.06
C ALA A 372 16.54 17.30 3.91
N THR A 373 16.17 17.97 4.99
CA THR A 373 15.58 19.33 4.91
C THR A 373 16.59 20.36 4.40
N GLU A 374 17.88 20.18 4.70
CA GLU A 374 18.95 21.05 4.21
C GLU A 374 19.30 20.77 2.74
N GLN A 375 19.27 19.51 2.35
CA GLN A 375 19.65 19.06 1.01
C GLN A 375 18.53 19.29 -0.03
N TYR A 376 17.27 19.12 0.35
CA TYR A 376 16.12 19.16 -0.56
C TYR A 376 15.14 20.27 -0.17
N PRO A 377 15.21 21.47 -0.81
CA PRO A 377 14.33 22.60 -0.46
C PRO A 377 12.84 22.26 -0.49
N ALA A 378 12.39 21.42 -1.43
CA ALA A 378 10.99 20.99 -1.53
C ALA A 378 10.53 20.11 -0.35
N PHE A 379 11.47 19.50 0.38
CA PHE A 379 11.19 18.66 1.56
C PHE A 379 11.24 19.46 2.88
N TYR A 380 11.74 20.70 2.88
CA TYR A 380 11.99 21.45 4.10
C TYR A 380 10.78 21.52 5.03
N GLU A 381 9.64 22.01 4.58
CA GLU A 381 8.42 22.09 5.39
C GLU A 381 7.85 20.74 5.77
N THR A 382 7.90 19.78 4.85
CA THR A 382 7.48 18.39 5.11
C THR A 382 8.32 17.75 6.21
N GLY A 383 9.65 17.87 6.15
CA GLY A 383 10.56 17.30 7.13
C GLY A 383 10.41 17.91 8.52
N LYS A 384 10.26 19.24 8.61
CA LYS A 384 9.96 19.91 9.88
C LYS A 384 8.68 19.38 10.52
N ARG A 385 7.58 19.34 9.75
CA ARG A 385 6.29 18.82 10.22
C ARG A 385 6.37 17.36 10.60
N MET A 386 7.18 16.54 9.91
CA MET A 386 7.42 15.15 10.27
C MET A 386 7.98 15.00 11.67
N LEU A 387 9.01 15.77 12.03
CA LEU A 387 9.61 15.68 13.37
C LEU A 387 8.61 16.03 14.47
N HIS A 388 7.79 17.07 14.27
CA HIS A 388 6.71 17.41 15.22
C HIS A 388 5.66 16.29 15.29
N ALA A 389 5.21 15.77 14.15
CA ALA A 389 4.25 14.67 14.10
C ALA A 389 4.78 13.40 14.77
N TRP A 390 6.07 13.09 14.60
CA TRP A 390 6.72 11.94 15.25
C TRP A 390 6.82 12.14 16.77
N ASN A 391 7.18 13.35 17.23
CA ASN A 391 7.20 13.66 18.66
C ASN A 391 5.80 13.46 19.29
N ASP A 392 4.76 13.96 18.63
CA ASP A 392 3.37 13.75 19.05
C ASP A 392 2.99 12.26 19.01
N GLY A 393 3.46 11.53 17.99
CA GLY A 393 3.25 10.11 17.84
C GLY A 393 3.86 9.30 18.98
N MET A 394 5.14 9.56 19.30
CA MET A 394 5.83 8.96 20.45
C MET A 394 5.08 9.23 21.75
N ASN A 395 4.63 10.47 21.97
CA ASN A 395 3.84 10.83 23.15
C ASN A 395 2.50 10.07 23.20
N SER A 396 1.85 9.81 22.05
CA SER A 396 0.59 9.06 21.99
C SER A 396 0.75 7.56 22.35
N LEU A 397 1.95 7.02 22.20
CA LEU A 397 2.31 5.66 22.58
C LEU A 397 2.70 5.50 24.05
N ARG A 398 2.72 6.57 24.83
CA ARG A 398 2.89 6.49 26.29
C ARG A 398 1.60 5.94 26.93
N LEU A 399 1.35 4.66 26.73
CA LEU A 399 0.11 4.00 27.17
C LEU A 399 -0.03 3.91 28.70
N GLN A 400 1.10 3.95 29.40
CA GLN A 400 1.15 3.98 30.87
C GLN A 400 1.99 5.17 31.36
N LYS A 401 1.55 5.82 32.41
CA LYS A 401 2.23 7.01 32.98
C LYS A 401 3.65 6.74 33.48
N THR A 402 3.93 5.48 33.81
CA THR A 402 5.24 5.04 34.31
C THR A 402 6.28 4.85 33.22
N TRP A 403 5.87 4.85 31.94
CA TRP A 403 6.81 4.67 30.84
C TRP A 403 7.62 5.94 30.59
N SER A 404 8.94 5.81 30.62
CA SER A 404 9.87 6.87 30.27
C SER A 404 10.31 6.66 28.83
N LEU A 405 9.74 7.44 27.91
CA LEU A 405 10.10 7.37 26.50
C LEU A 405 10.93 8.60 26.11
N PRO A 406 11.84 8.49 25.12
CA PRO A 406 12.56 9.64 24.58
C PRO A 406 11.60 10.67 23.97
N SER A 407 12.10 11.88 23.74
CA SER A 407 11.40 13.00 23.11
C SER A 407 12.28 13.59 22.02
N LEU A 408 11.66 14.23 21.03
CA LEU A 408 12.37 14.98 19.99
C LEU A 408 12.47 16.48 20.29
N ASP A 409 12.07 16.95 21.47
CA ASP A 409 12.07 18.38 21.81
C ASP A 409 13.48 19.00 21.68
N GLU A 410 14.51 18.35 22.23
CA GLU A 410 15.90 18.82 22.10
C GLU A 410 16.43 18.73 20.66
N PRO A 411 16.28 17.61 19.93
CA PRO A 411 16.68 17.52 18.52
C PRO A 411 15.98 18.57 17.64
N ILE A 412 14.69 18.79 17.81
CA ILE A 412 13.93 19.81 17.05
C ILE A 412 14.44 21.21 17.35
N ALA A 413 14.66 21.54 18.63
CA ALA A 413 15.21 22.84 19.04
C ALA A 413 16.63 23.04 18.49
N ALA A 414 17.46 22.01 18.48
CA ALA A 414 18.83 22.05 17.96
C ALA A 414 18.89 22.29 16.44
N ALA A 415 17.91 21.80 15.70
CA ALA A 415 17.80 21.98 14.25
C ALA A 415 17.48 23.44 13.84
N LYS A 416 17.08 24.30 14.80
CA LYS A 416 16.80 25.74 14.60
C LYS A 416 15.84 26.03 13.45
N PHE A 417 14.86 25.15 13.26
CA PHE A 417 13.79 25.43 12.30
C PHE A 417 13.05 26.71 12.69
N SER A 418 12.63 27.50 11.69
CA SER A 418 11.58 28.51 11.91
C SER A 418 10.28 27.80 12.30
N ASP A 419 9.40 28.49 13.05
CA ASP A 419 8.10 27.92 13.43
C ASP A 419 7.38 27.36 12.20
N PRO A 420 6.75 26.18 12.30
CA PRO A 420 6.01 25.61 11.19
C PRO A 420 4.95 26.59 10.70
N GLU A 421 4.85 26.77 9.38
CA GLU A 421 3.73 27.54 8.85
C GLU A 421 2.40 26.91 9.30
N PRO A 422 1.42 27.74 9.75
CA PRO A 422 0.13 27.22 10.15
C PRO A 422 -0.53 26.50 8.98
N ILE A 423 -1.02 25.28 9.23
CA ILE A 423 -1.73 24.47 8.23
C ILE A 423 -2.93 25.26 7.72
N LYS A 424 -2.92 25.61 6.45
CA LYS A 424 -4.04 26.30 5.79
C LYS A 424 -5.22 25.33 5.68
N PRO A 425 -6.41 25.68 6.16
CA PRO A 425 -7.57 24.82 5.93
C PRO A 425 -7.81 24.72 4.43
N ALA A 426 -8.00 23.48 3.94
CA ALA A 426 -8.35 23.24 2.55
C ALA A 426 -9.51 24.15 2.14
N LYS A 427 -9.37 24.89 1.04
CA LYS A 427 -10.50 25.64 0.47
C LYS A 427 -11.57 24.63 0.07
N VAL A 428 -12.63 24.56 0.85
CA VAL A 428 -13.84 23.86 0.44
C VAL A 428 -14.45 24.68 -0.70
N GLU A 429 -14.14 24.31 -1.93
CA GLU A 429 -14.91 24.83 -3.07
C GLU A 429 -16.37 24.37 -2.88
N LYS A 430 -17.22 25.33 -2.60
CA LYS A 430 -18.67 25.09 -2.59
C LYS A 430 -19.04 24.64 -4.00
N ILE A 431 -19.28 23.35 -4.17
CA ILE A 431 -19.89 22.81 -5.40
C ILE A 431 -21.19 23.55 -5.57
N GLY A 432 -21.25 24.40 -6.59
CA GLY A 432 -22.46 25.08 -6.99
C GLY A 432 -23.54 24.04 -7.26
N ARG A 433 -24.69 24.16 -6.60
CA ARG A 433 -25.88 23.35 -6.91
C ARG A 433 -26.15 23.48 -8.40
N SER A 434 -26.08 22.38 -9.12
CA SER A 434 -26.50 22.31 -10.53
C SER A 434 -27.95 22.82 -10.65
N PRO A 435 -28.27 23.75 -11.57
CA PRO A 435 -29.61 24.29 -11.73
C PRO A 435 -30.47 23.42 -12.64
N LEU A 436 -30.49 22.09 -12.41
CA LEU A 436 -31.32 21.17 -13.17
C LEU A 436 -32.15 20.28 -12.25
N LEU A 437 -33.07 20.89 -11.51
CA LEU A 437 -34.30 20.24 -11.03
C LEU A 437 -35.34 21.35 -10.77
N GLY A 438 -35.89 21.83 -11.87
CA GLY A 438 -37.07 22.69 -11.88
C GLY A 438 -37.64 22.72 -13.26
N GLN A 439 -38.46 21.71 -13.57
CA GLN A 439 -39.71 21.87 -14.36
C GLN A 439 -40.26 20.49 -14.75
N ARG A 440 -41.41 20.21 -14.10
CA ARG A 440 -42.49 19.25 -14.36
C ARG A 440 -42.25 17.80 -14.01
#